data_fbd52a2f30636f2c1d048637465af679
#
_entry.id   fbd52a2f30636f2c1d048637465af679
#
_cell.length_a   1.000
_cell.length_b   1.000
_cell.length_c   1.000
_cell.angle_alpha   90.00
_cell.angle_beta   90.00
_cell.angle_gamma   90.00
#
_symmetry.space_group_name_H-M   'P 1'
#
loop_
_entity.id
_entity.type
_entity.pdbx_description
1 polymer ?
#
loop_
_entity_poly.entity_id
_entity_poly.type
_entity_poly.pdbx_seq_one_letter_code
_entity_poly.pdbx_strand_id
1 'polypeptide(L)'
;MTFDGKLTTEPARVGTHEHLLVSDPFGDRLEVDHNTGLAPWVPAHTGDDVIVRGQLYIDAPGRAGVHCTHAKTSTGCPVSGWVELRG
;
A
#
# COMPACT_ATOMS: atom_id res chain seq x y z
N MET A 1 2.51 8.03 6.57
CA MET A 1 1.39 8.76 5.96
C MET A 1 0.13 7.90 5.95
N THR A 2 -1.01 8.53 5.89
CA THR A 2 -2.30 7.86 5.73
C THR A 2 -3.06 8.52 4.58
N PHE A 3 -3.59 7.72 3.67
CA PHE A 3 -4.34 8.27 2.54
C PHE A 3 -5.44 7.31 2.09
N ASP A 4 -6.45 7.87 1.44
CA ASP A 4 -7.57 7.17 0.84
C ASP A 4 -7.37 7.17 -0.67
N GLY A 5 -7.69 6.08 -1.35
CA GLY A 5 -7.57 6.02 -2.78
C GLY A 5 -8.27 4.82 -3.40
N LYS A 6 -8.19 4.73 -4.73
CA LYS A 6 -8.79 3.64 -5.50
C LYS A 6 -7.71 2.84 -6.21
N LEU A 7 -7.90 1.52 -6.24
CA LEU A 7 -7.02 0.65 -7.02
C LEU A 7 -7.24 0.93 -8.51
N THR A 8 -6.14 1.11 -9.22
CA THR A 8 -6.16 1.35 -10.67
C THR A 8 -6.01 0.06 -11.48
N THR A 9 -5.47 -0.99 -10.85
CA THR A 9 -5.28 -2.32 -11.45
C THR A 9 -5.55 -3.40 -10.41
N GLU A 10 -5.67 -4.65 -10.84
CA GLU A 10 -5.72 -5.78 -9.91
C GLU A 10 -4.39 -5.89 -9.17
N PRO A 11 -4.41 -6.21 -7.87
CA PRO A 11 -3.17 -6.44 -7.12
C PRO A 11 -2.35 -7.57 -7.71
N ALA A 12 -1.03 -7.45 -7.67
CA ALA A 12 -0.11 -8.46 -8.16
C ALA A 12 0.75 -8.98 -7.01
N ARG A 13 1.02 -10.29 -7.03
CA ARG A 13 1.97 -10.89 -6.09
C ARG A 13 3.38 -10.79 -6.66
N VAL A 14 4.27 -10.17 -5.91
CA VAL A 14 5.69 -10.05 -6.24
C VAL A 14 6.49 -10.53 -5.03
N GLY A 15 7.02 -11.76 -5.10
CA GLY A 15 7.69 -12.37 -3.96
C GLY A 15 6.76 -12.50 -2.76
N THR A 16 7.14 -11.92 -1.63
CA THR A 16 6.35 -11.91 -0.38
C THR A 16 5.45 -10.67 -0.26
N HIS A 17 5.31 -9.90 -1.34
CA HIS A 17 4.54 -8.64 -1.31
C HIS A 17 3.33 -8.71 -2.24
N GLU A 18 2.28 -8.05 -1.82
CA GLU A 18 1.15 -7.68 -2.66
C GLU A 18 1.37 -6.25 -3.13
N HIS A 19 1.48 -6.04 -4.44
CA HIS A 19 1.62 -4.70 -5.03
C HIS A 19 0.24 -4.17 -5.40
N LEU A 20 -0.12 -3.04 -4.79
CA LEU A 20 -1.37 -2.36 -5.08
C LEU A 20 -1.04 -0.98 -5.65
N LEU A 21 -1.52 -0.71 -6.86
CA LEU A 21 -1.40 0.63 -7.47
C LEU A 21 -2.63 1.42 -7.11
N VAL A 22 -2.43 2.48 -6.33
CA VAL A 22 -3.51 3.27 -5.74
C VAL A 22 -3.42 4.71 -6.24
N SER A 23 -4.54 5.24 -6.74
CA SER A 23 -4.67 6.64 -7.10
C SER A 23 -5.34 7.39 -5.94
N ASP A 24 -4.70 8.44 -5.44
CA ASP A 24 -5.25 9.27 -4.38
C ASP A 24 -6.24 10.31 -4.93
N PRO A 25 -6.97 11.06 -4.06
CA PRO A 25 -7.93 12.05 -4.52
C PRO A 25 -7.31 13.21 -5.31
N PHE A 26 -6.00 13.39 -5.24
CA PHE A 26 -5.28 14.45 -5.96
C PHE A 26 -4.76 14.01 -7.32
N GLY A 27 -5.02 12.74 -7.69
CA GLY A 27 -4.56 12.18 -8.96
C GLY A 27 -3.17 11.58 -8.92
N ASP A 28 -2.50 11.57 -7.78
CA ASP A 28 -1.20 10.92 -7.63
C ASP A 28 -1.36 9.40 -7.58
N ARG A 29 -0.41 8.69 -8.18
CA ARG A 29 -0.37 7.23 -8.14
C ARG A 29 0.74 6.77 -7.21
N LEU A 30 0.39 5.88 -6.30
CA LEU A 30 1.30 5.35 -5.32
C LEU A 30 1.33 3.82 -5.44
N GLU A 31 2.52 3.25 -5.43
CA GLU A 31 2.70 1.80 -5.34
C GLU A 31 2.73 1.41 -3.88
N VAL A 32 1.77 0.61 -3.45
CA VAL A 32 1.73 0.09 -2.09
C VAL A 32 2.36 -1.29 -2.09
N ASP A 33 3.46 -1.44 -1.37
CA ASP A 33 4.17 -2.71 -1.19
C ASP A 33 3.74 -3.32 0.14
N HIS A 34 2.72 -4.15 0.10
CA HIS A 34 2.13 -4.78 1.28
C HIS A 34 2.80 -6.13 1.55
N ASN A 35 3.51 -6.25 2.66
CA ASN A 35 4.22 -7.47 3.01
C ASN A 35 3.25 -8.53 3.54
N THR A 36 2.98 -9.55 2.72
CA THR A 36 2.03 -10.61 3.07
C THR A 36 2.59 -11.65 4.04
N GLY A 37 3.88 -11.59 4.34
CA GLY A 37 4.46 -12.37 5.42
C GLY A 37 4.18 -11.79 6.80
N LEU A 38 3.78 -10.50 6.87
CA LEU A 38 3.53 -9.77 8.11
C LEU A 38 2.07 -9.35 8.30
N ALA A 39 1.29 -9.36 7.22
CA ALA A 39 -0.14 -9.04 7.28
C ALA A 39 -0.88 -9.81 6.18
N PRO A 40 -2.18 -10.08 6.34
CA PRO A 40 -2.93 -10.84 5.34
C PRO A 40 -2.98 -10.15 3.98
N TRP A 41 -3.10 -10.96 2.92
CA TRP A 41 -3.41 -10.47 1.58
C TRP A 41 -4.71 -9.64 1.61
N VAL A 42 -4.69 -8.48 1.00
CA VAL A 42 -5.88 -7.61 0.89
C VAL A 42 -6.69 -8.03 -0.32
N PRO A 43 -7.93 -8.52 -0.15
CA PRO A 43 -8.74 -9.02 -1.27
C PRO A 43 -9.43 -7.89 -2.05
N ALA A 44 -8.64 -6.94 -2.53
CA ALA A 44 -9.13 -5.78 -3.25
C ALA A 44 -9.08 -6.03 -4.76
N HIS A 45 -9.91 -5.31 -5.48
CA HIS A 45 -10.02 -5.38 -6.95
C HIS A 45 -9.95 -3.97 -7.53
N THR A 46 -9.70 -3.89 -8.83
CA THR A 46 -9.69 -2.61 -9.57
C THR A 46 -10.96 -1.81 -9.26
N GLY A 47 -10.78 -0.55 -8.90
CA GLY A 47 -11.87 0.36 -8.56
C GLY A 47 -12.27 0.36 -7.10
N ASP A 48 -11.79 -0.58 -6.30
CA ASP A 48 -12.09 -0.62 -4.87
C ASP A 48 -11.40 0.53 -4.12
N ASP A 49 -12.09 1.06 -3.12
CA ASP A 49 -11.53 2.04 -2.20
C ASP A 49 -10.72 1.36 -1.11
N VAL A 50 -9.55 1.93 -0.82
CA VAL A 50 -8.72 1.49 0.29
C VAL A 50 -8.25 2.70 1.09
N ILE A 51 -8.06 2.52 2.40
CA ILE A 51 -7.32 3.44 3.24
C ILE A 51 -5.99 2.79 3.56
N VAL A 52 -4.91 3.51 3.31
CA VAL A 52 -3.54 3.01 3.49
C VAL A 52 -2.83 3.87 4.50
N ARG A 53 -2.22 3.23 5.48
CA ARG A 53 -1.24 3.86 6.36
C ARG A 53 0.07 3.12 6.25
N GLY A 54 1.12 3.86 5.95
CA GLY A 54 2.45 3.31 5.83
C GLY A 54 3.50 4.39 5.73
N GLN A 55 4.71 3.98 5.39
CA GLN A 55 5.86 4.88 5.24
C GLN A 55 6.07 5.17 3.75
N LEU A 56 6.06 6.46 3.41
CA LEU A 56 6.33 6.90 2.05
C LEU A 56 7.82 6.72 1.73
N TYR A 57 8.10 6.25 0.53
CA TYR A 57 9.47 6.27 -0.02
C TYR A 57 9.44 6.78 -1.46
N ILE A 58 10.55 7.36 -1.88
CA ILE A 58 10.73 7.83 -3.27
C ILE A 58 11.75 6.91 -3.92
N ASP A 59 11.29 6.13 -4.89
CA ASP A 59 12.13 5.15 -5.60
C ASP A 59 12.91 5.82 -6.74
N ALA A 60 12.25 6.75 -7.44
CA ALA A 60 12.85 7.54 -8.53
C ALA A 60 12.03 8.81 -8.70
N PRO A 61 12.53 9.82 -9.41
CA PRO A 61 11.75 11.02 -9.73
C PRO A 61 10.41 10.63 -10.37
N GLY A 62 9.29 11.10 -9.79
CA GLY A 62 7.96 10.79 -10.24
C GLY A 62 7.43 9.41 -9.84
N ARG A 63 8.20 8.63 -9.06
CA ARG A 63 7.78 7.32 -8.56
C ARG A 63 7.83 7.32 -7.04
N ALA A 64 6.67 7.28 -6.44
CA ALA A 64 6.53 7.18 -5.00
C ALA A 64 5.85 5.87 -4.62
N GLY A 65 6.26 5.29 -3.50
CA GLY A 65 5.68 4.08 -2.96
C GLY A 65 5.41 4.21 -1.47
N VAL A 66 4.66 3.25 -0.96
CA VAL A 66 4.33 3.15 0.46
C VAL A 66 4.59 1.72 0.91
N HIS A 67 5.36 1.55 1.96
CA HIS A 67 5.61 0.26 2.58
C HIS A 67 5.31 0.33 4.09
N CYS A 68 5.62 -0.73 4.83
CA CYS A 68 5.31 -0.79 6.28
C CYS A 68 3.80 -0.68 6.54
N THR A 69 2.99 -1.37 5.73
CA THR A 69 1.53 -1.41 5.87
C THR A 69 1.07 -2.60 6.72
N HIS A 70 1.77 -2.84 7.81
CA HIS A 70 1.55 -3.93 8.75
C HIS A 70 1.89 -3.46 10.16
N ALA A 71 1.66 -4.31 11.17
CA ALA A 71 2.05 -3.98 12.54
C ALA A 71 3.55 -3.68 12.61
N LYS A 72 3.91 -2.73 13.45
CA LYS A 72 5.31 -2.29 13.59
C LYS A 72 6.24 -3.46 13.89
N THR A 73 7.46 -3.37 13.36
CA THR A 73 8.54 -4.32 13.61
C THR A 73 9.68 -3.60 14.36
N SER A 74 10.62 -4.38 14.88
CA SER A 74 11.76 -3.82 15.63
C SER A 74 12.72 -3.02 14.74
N THR A 75 12.74 -3.30 13.42
CA THR A 75 13.63 -2.64 12.47
C THR A 75 12.88 -2.34 11.18
N GLY A 76 13.17 -1.20 10.58
CA GLY A 76 12.64 -0.80 9.27
C GLY A 76 11.21 -0.28 9.27
N CYS A 77 10.34 -0.76 10.15
CA CYS A 77 8.93 -0.33 10.24
C CYS A 77 8.58 0.02 11.69
N PRO A 78 9.04 1.17 12.20
CA PRO A 78 8.86 1.50 13.62
C PRO A 78 7.45 1.93 13.99
N VAL A 79 6.60 2.20 12.99
CA VAL A 79 5.21 2.64 13.19
C VAL A 79 4.28 1.65 12.52
N SER A 80 3.24 1.24 13.23
CA SER A 80 2.23 0.33 12.67
C SER A 80 1.48 0.99 11.53
N GLY A 81 1.26 0.22 10.44
CA GLY A 81 0.48 0.63 9.31
C GLY A 81 -0.59 -0.42 8.95
N TRP A 82 -1.33 -0.16 7.91
CA TRP A 82 -2.37 -1.07 7.42
C TRP A 82 -2.79 -0.73 5.99
N VAL A 83 -3.49 -1.67 5.38
CA VAL A 83 -4.33 -1.43 4.20
C VAL A 83 -5.72 -1.88 4.56
N GLU A 84 -6.68 -0.96 4.55
CA GLU A 84 -8.08 -1.23 4.89
C GLU A 84 -8.93 -1.17 3.63
N LEU A 85 -9.60 -2.27 3.31
CA LEU A 85 -10.54 -2.33 2.19
C LEU A 85 -11.86 -1.67 2.61
N ARG A 86 -12.29 -0.69 1.81
CA ARG A 86 -13.52 0.08 2.10
C ARG A 86 -14.68 -0.28 1.18
N GLY A 87 -14.47 -1.18 0.31
CA GLY A 87 -15.48 -1.61 -0.61
C GLY A 87 -15.08 -1.51 -2.04
#